data_64fc57c6e548dbb37483ae10c79559d7
#
_entry.id   64fc57c6e548dbb37483ae10c79559d7
#
_cell.length_a   1.000
_cell.length_b   1.000
_cell.length_c   1.000
_cell.angle_alpha   90.00
_cell.angle_beta   90.00
_cell.angle_gamma   90.00
#
_symmetry.space_group_name_H-M   'P 1'
#
loop_
_entity.id
_entity.type
_entity.pdbx_description
1 polymer ?
#
loop_
_entity_poly.entity_id
_entity_poly.type
_entity_poly.pdbx_seq_one_letter_code
_entity_poly.pdbx_strand_id
1 'polypeptide(L)'
;MKPVTFPRIVLALTLVLLVGALKAQEAPDGKRRYRVTAFKSYNTEITSLSNTADAFPKSTLYIPSAFTPDGDGVNDAFGAKGKNIISLKMKIYNRWGELVYESDQLNETWDGTYKGNAITNTDVFVYTVNAVSVDGKPLPEENGTVTLVADGTIE
;
A
#
# COMPACT_ATOMS: atom_id res chain seq x y z
N MET A 1 -33.36 52.94 49.32
CA MET A 1 -32.88 52.50 47.99
C MET A 1 -32.61 50.99 48.05
N LYS A 2 -33.42 50.17 47.35
CA LYS A 2 -33.23 48.71 47.27
C LYS A 2 -32.38 48.41 46.04
N PRO A 3 -31.40 47.52 46.11
CA PRO A 3 -30.62 47.15 44.93
C PRO A 3 -31.44 46.27 43.99
N VAL A 4 -31.43 46.62 42.74
CA VAL A 4 -32.06 45.82 41.66
C VAL A 4 -31.10 44.70 41.31
N THR A 5 -31.52 43.47 41.63
CA THR A 5 -30.80 42.26 41.24
C THR A 5 -31.21 41.82 39.85
N PHE A 6 -30.32 41.97 38.87
CA PHE A 6 -30.56 41.41 37.54
C PHE A 6 -30.35 39.89 37.58
N PRO A 7 -31.25 39.09 37.02
CA PRO A 7 -31.02 37.64 36.88
C PRO A 7 -29.92 37.41 35.90
N ARG A 8 -28.86 36.69 36.31
CA ARG A 8 -27.87 36.13 35.43
C ARG A 8 -28.53 35.07 34.55
N ILE A 9 -28.82 35.40 33.33
CA ILE A 9 -29.22 34.41 32.33
C ILE A 9 -27.99 33.58 32.02
N VAL A 10 -27.91 32.43 32.61
CA VAL A 10 -26.93 31.37 32.22
C VAL A 10 -27.46 30.77 30.92
N LEU A 11 -26.96 31.31 29.80
CA LEU A 11 -27.22 30.71 28.49
C LEU A 11 -26.45 29.38 28.40
N ALA A 12 -27.09 28.28 28.80
CA ALA A 12 -26.58 26.93 28.57
C ALA A 12 -26.57 26.69 27.06
N LEU A 13 -25.40 26.85 26.43
CA LEU A 13 -25.18 26.52 25.03
C LEU A 13 -25.10 24.99 24.92
N THR A 14 -26.25 24.32 24.83
CA THR A 14 -26.30 22.91 24.47
C THR A 14 -25.94 22.79 22.98
N LEU A 15 -24.68 22.50 22.73
CA LEU A 15 -24.19 22.16 21.38
C LEU A 15 -24.65 20.73 21.07
N VAL A 16 -25.79 20.57 20.43
CA VAL A 16 -26.21 19.29 19.87
C VAL A 16 -25.51 19.15 18.52
N LEU A 17 -24.42 18.41 18.51
CA LEU A 17 -23.71 17.98 17.30
C LEU A 17 -24.53 16.90 16.58
N LEU A 18 -25.30 17.29 15.57
CA LEU A 18 -25.82 16.32 14.62
C LEU A 18 -24.67 16.05 13.62
N VAL A 19 -24.04 14.88 13.73
CA VAL A 19 -23.01 14.44 12.78
C VAL A 19 -23.68 14.20 11.43
N GLY A 20 -23.63 15.19 10.55
CA GLY A 20 -24.06 15.04 9.16
C GLY A 20 -23.13 14.06 8.44
N ALA A 21 -23.68 13.32 7.51
CA ALA A 21 -23.08 12.21 6.76
C ALA A 21 -21.63 12.50 6.30
N LEU A 22 -20.72 11.60 6.68
CA LEU A 22 -19.37 11.53 6.16
C LEU A 22 -19.46 11.18 4.67
N LYS A 23 -19.34 12.17 3.77
CA LYS A 23 -19.21 11.91 2.35
C LYS A 23 -17.73 11.69 2.05
N ALA A 24 -17.36 10.42 1.84
CA ALA A 24 -16.08 10.09 1.24
C ALA A 24 -16.19 10.33 -0.27
N GLN A 25 -15.34 11.19 -0.82
CA GLN A 25 -15.18 11.35 -2.25
C GLN A 25 -13.91 10.61 -2.64
N GLU A 26 -14.05 9.59 -3.47
CA GLU A 26 -12.91 8.86 -4.03
C GLU A 26 -12.29 9.74 -5.14
N ALA A 27 -11.02 10.10 -4.96
CA ALA A 27 -10.26 10.84 -5.95
C ALA A 27 -9.71 9.84 -7.00
N PRO A 28 -9.42 10.31 -8.25
CA PRO A 28 -8.88 9.46 -9.31
C PRO A 28 -7.56 8.75 -8.97
N ASP A 29 -6.85 9.23 -7.94
CA ASP A 29 -5.58 8.69 -7.45
C ASP A 29 -5.75 7.65 -6.32
N GLY A 30 -6.97 7.13 -6.11
CA GLY A 30 -7.28 6.15 -5.06
C GLY A 30 -7.31 6.72 -3.64
N LYS A 31 -7.10 8.02 -3.46
CA LYS A 31 -7.21 8.70 -2.16
C LYS A 31 -8.67 8.86 -1.75
N ARG A 32 -8.94 8.66 -0.48
CA ARG A 32 -10.23 9.02 0.12
C ARG A 32 -10.09 10.30 0.92
N ARG A 33 -10.79 11.34 0.49
CA ARG A 33 -10.82 12.62 1.19
C ARG A 33 -12.02 12.70 2.12
N TYR A 34 -11.76 13.03 3.37
CA TYR A 34 -12.78 13.16 4.42
C TYR A 34 -12.87 14.59 4.88
N ARG A 35 -14.11 15.07 5.08
CA ARG A 35 -14.43 16.35 5.70
C ARG A 35 -15.61 16.17 6.64
N VAL A 36 -15.56 16.80 7.80
CA VAL A 36 -16.67 16.87 8.75
C VAL A 36 -17.37 18.21 8.58
N THR A 37 -18.69 18.18 8.44
CA THR A 37 -19.53 19.38 8.44
C THR A 37 -20.41 19.34 9.69
N ALA A 38 -20.32 20.36 10.54
CA ALA A 38 -21.20 20.51 11.68
C ALA A 38 -22.31 21.52 11.35
N PHE A 39 -23.55 21.19 11.72
CA PHE A 39 -24.71 22.02 11.53
C PHE A 39 -25.25 22.47 12.89
N LYS A 40 -25.80 23.69 12.96
CA LYS A 40 -26.55 24.13 14.15
C LYS A 40 -27.92 23.47 14.13
N SER A 41 -28.34 22.91 15.27
CA SER A 41 -29.50 22.00 15.40
C SER A 41 -30.83 22.52 14.81
N TYR A 42 -31.01 23.82 14.69
CA TYR A 42 -32.26 24.43 14.18
C TYR A 42 -32.05 25.35 12.98
N ASN A 43 -30.82 25.44 12.45
CA ASN A 43 -30.53 26.25 11.27
C ASN A 43 -29.38 25.61 10.47
N THR A 44 -29.73 24.93 9.38
CA THR A 44 -28.80 24.22 8.50
C THR A 44 -27.95 25.15 7.64
N GLU A 45 -28.26 26.46 7.60
CA GLU A 45 -27.45 27.47 6.91
C GLU A 45 -26.19 27.86 7.70
N ILE A 46 -26.23 27.62 9.04
CA ILE A 46 -25.07 27.86 9.89
C ILE A 46 -24.24 26.58 9.94
N THR A 47 -23.22 26.50 9.11
CA THR A 47 -22.33 25.34 9.00
C THR A 47 -20.92 25.71 9.44
N SER A 48 -20.24 24.74 10.05
CA SER A 48 -18.80 24.79 10.29
C SER A 48 -18.16 23.61 9.59
N LEU A 49 -17.13 23.87 8.79
CA LEU A 49 -16.39 22.87 8.03
C LEU A 49 -15.05 22.60 8.70
N SER A 50 -14.71 21.33 8.89
CA SER A 50 -13.35 20.96 9.29
C SER A 50 -12.36 21.13 8.13
N ASN A 51 -11.06 21.10 8.44
CA ASN A 51 -10.05 20.81 7.45
C ASN A 51 -10.33 19.44 6.78
N THR A 52 -9.74 19.22 5.61
CA THR A 52 -9.77 17.92 4.92
C THR A 52 -8.65 17.02 5.44
N ALA A 53 -8.96 15.72 5.57
CA ALA A 53 -7.97 14.68 5.83
C ALA A 53 -7.97 13.69 4.66
N ASP A 54 -6.81 13.40 4.13
CA ASP A 54 -6.62 12.41 3.07
C ASP A 54 -6.23 11.08 3.71
N ALA A 55 -6.93 10.00 3.36
CA ALA A 55 -6.60 8.64 3.72
C ALA A 55 -6.21 7.85 2.48
N PHE A 56 -5.09 7.15 2.57
CA PHE A 56 -4.58 6.29 1.52
C PHE A 56 -4.94 4.84 1.81
N PRO A 57 -5.22 4.03 0.78
CA PRO A 57 -5.41 2.61 0.97
C PRO A 57 -4.10 1.95 1.42
N LYS A 58 -4.21 0.91 2.25
CA LYS A 58 -3.04 0.17 2.74
C LYS A 58 -2.31 -0.49 1.57
N SER A 59 -1.00 -0.30 1.52
CA SER A 59 -0.12 -0.99 0.57
C SER A 59 0.13 -2.42 1.03
N THR A 60 0.18 -3.34 0.08
CA THR A 60 0.53 -4.74 0.31
C THR A 60 1.57 -5.18 -0.71
N LEU A 61 2.54 -5.96 -0.26
CA LEU A 61 3.56 -6.59 -1.09
C LEU A 61 3.53 -8.09 -0.78
N TYR A 62 3.63 -8.91 -1.81
CA TYR A 62 3.73 -10.36 -1.74
C TYR A 62 4.88 -10.80 -2.63
N ILE A 63 5.76 -11.63 -2.09
CA ILE A 63 6.91 -12.20 -2.80
C ILE A 63 6.85 -13.71 -2.59
N PRO A 64 6.81 -14.52 -3.67
CA PRO A 64 6.84 -15.98 -3.57
C PRO A 64 8.14 -16.48 -2.95
N SER A 65 8.15 -17.70 -2.42
CA SER A 65 9.36 -18.33 -1.90
C SER A 65 10.00 -19.35 -2.86
N ALA A 66 9.27 -19.72 -3.92
CA ALA A 66 9.76 -20.65 -4.95
C ALA A 66 9.04 -20.40 -6.27
N PHE A 67 9.64 -20.84 -7.37
CA PHE A 67 9.05 -20.90 -8.71
C PHE A 67 9.66 -22.04 -9.52
N THR A 68 8.94 -22.48 -10.58
CA THR A 68 9.29 -23.64 -11.40
C THR A 68 9.17 -23.22 -12.87
N PRO A 69 10.27 -22.79 -13.53
CA PRO A 69 10.24 -22.33 -14.91
C PRO A 69 10.27 -23.51 -15.89
N ASP A 70 9.20 -24.31 -15.91
CA ASP A 70 9.04 -25.50 -16.77
C ASP A 70 8.14 -25.24 -17.99
N GLY A 71 7.50 -24.05 -18.08
CA GLY A 71 6.70 -23.63 -19.21
C GLY A 71 5.27 -24.16 -19.18
N ASP A 72 4.78 -24.67 -18.06
CA ASP A 72 3.41 -25.17 -17.94
C ASP A 72 2.37 -24.04 -17.71
N GLY A 73 2.80 -22.81 -17.52
CA GLY A 73 1.98 -21.63 -17.27
C GLY A 73 1.69 -21.38 -15.79
N VAL A 74 2.25 -22.18 -14.88
CA VAL A 74 2.02 -22.09 -13.44
C VAL A 74 3.34 -21.87 -12.68
N ASN A 75 3.49 -20.70 -12.07
CA ASN A 75 4.72 -20.35 -11.32
C ASN A 75 6.02 -20.37 -12.16
N ASP A 76 5.93 -20.17 -13.47
CA ASP A 76 7.08 -20.14 -14.38
C ASP A 76 8.02 -18.97 -14.15
N ALA A 77 7.62 -17.99 -13.36
CA ALA A 77 8.42 -16.80 -13.16
C ALA A 77 8.29 -16.24 -11.74
N PHE A 78 9.41 -15.70 -11.24
CA PHE A 78 9.51 -15.09 -9.93
C PHE A 78 9.43 -13.56 -10.01
N GLY A 79 8.62 -12.97 -9.15
CA GLY A 79 8.51 -11.51 -9.05
C GLY A 79 7.66 -11.07 -7.87
N ALA A 80 7.83 -9.81 -7.51
CA ALA A 80 7.05 -9.18 -6.47
C ALA A 80 5.69 -8.72 -7.00
N LYS A 81 4.61 -9.05 -6.30
CA LYS A 81 3.23 -8.62 -6.60
C LYS A 81 2.74 -7.71 -5.50
N GLY A 82 2.07 -6.62 -5.85
CA GLY A 82 1.61 -5.67 -4.84
C GLY A 82 0.41 -4.85 -5.26
N LYS A 83 -0.20 -4.21 -4.25
CA LYS A 83 -1.27 -3.23 -4.44
C LYS A 83 -0.89 -1.93 -3.75
N ASN A 84 -1.32 -0.80 -4.35
CA ASN A 84 -1.09 0.54 -3.82
C ASN A 84 0.41 0.88 -3.68
N ILE A 85 1.21 0.41 -4.64
CA ILE A 85 2.66 0.67 -4.76
C ILE A 85 2.87 1.50 -6.02
N ILE A 86 3.66 2.56 -5.93
CA ILE A 86 3.97 3.47 -7.05
C ILE A 86 5.36 3.25 -7.62
N SER A 87 6.25 2.64 -6.85
CA SER A 87 7.62 2.34 -7.27
C SER A 87 8.09 1.09 -6.54
N LEU A 88 8.82 0.26 -7.27
CA LEU A 88 9.44 -0.95 -6.75
C LEU A 88 10.82 -1.10 -7.41
N LYS A 89 11.78 -1.57 -6.64
CA LYS A 89 13.08 -2.01 -7.14
C LYS A 89 13.40 -3.37 -6.54
N MET A 90 13.56 -4.38 -7.39
CA MET A 90 13.91 -5.74 -7.03
C MET A 90 15.26 -6.11 -7.61
N LYS A 91 16.06 -6.80 -6.82
CA LYS A 91 17.35 -7.38 -7.24
C LYS A 91 17.43 -8.82 -6.76
N ILE A 92 17.98 -9.69 -7.60
CA ILE A 92 18.18 -11.09 -7.30
C ILE A 92 19.67 -11.43 -7.47
N TYR A 93 20.21 -12.16 -6.52
CA TYR A 93 21.62 -12.53 -6.47
C TYR A 93 21.75 -14.04 -6.35
N ASN A 94 22.77 -14.58 -6.99
CA ASN A 94 23.14 -15.95 -6.80
C ASN A 94 23.91 -16.15 -5.46
N ARG A 95 24.24 -17.40 -5.12
CA ARG A 95 24.96 -17.77 -3.90
C ARG A 95 26.37 -17.14 -3.77
N TRP A 96 26.92 -16.63 -4.85
CA TRP A 96 28.21 -15.94 -4.85
C TRP A 96 28.07 -14.41 -4.72
N GLY A 97 26.82 -13.90 -4.58
CA GLY A 97 26.55 -12.48 -4.49
C GLY A 97 26.57 -11.75 -5.84
N GLU A 98 26.57 -12.49 -6.96
CA GLU A 98 26.50 -11.90 -8.30
C GLU A 98 25.04 -11.57 -8.63
N LEU A 99 24.80 -10.37 -9.16
CA LEU A 99 23.47 -9.92 -9.59
C LEU A 99 23.05 -10.72 -10.83
N VAL A 100 21.96 -11.47 -10.73
CA VAL A 100 21.40 -12.26 -11.83
C VAL A 100 20.19 -11.62 -12.49
N TYR A 101 19.44 -10.79 -11.74
CA TYR A 101 18.28 -10.08 -12.26
C TYR A 101 18.04 -8.78 -11.49
N GLU A 102 17.58 -7.76 -12.18
CA GLU A 102 17.13 -6.48 -11.61
C GLU A 102 15.90 -5.99 -12.35
N SER A 103 14.90 -5.48 -11.61
CA SER A 103 13.73 -4.80 -12.16
C SER A 103 13.37 -3.59 -11.29
N ASP A 104 12.88 -2.54 -11.93
CA ASP A 104 12.33 -1.34 -11.29
C ASP A 104 10.80 -1.22 -11.50
N GLN A 105 10.16 -2.26 -12.07
CA GLN A 105 8.74 -2.29 -12.38
C GLN A 105 8.00 -3.30 -11.49
N LEU A 106 6.85 -2.86 -10.97
CA LEU A 106 5.93 -3.75 -10.27
C LEU A 106 5.32 -4.75 -11.26
N ASN A 107 5.22 -6.02 -10.85
CA ASN A 107 4.72 -7.16 -11.64
C ASN A 107 5.64 -7.62 -12.78
N GLU A 108 6.81 -7.04 -12.96
CA GLU A 108 7.83 -7.63 -13.80
C GLU A 108 8.42 -8.86 -13.11
N THR A 109 8.72 -9.90 -13.89
CA THR A 109 9.10 -11.21 -13.37
C THR A 109 10.39 -11.73 -14.02
N TRP A 110 11.16 -12.47 -13.24
CA TRP A 110 12.32 -13.20 -13.68
C TRP A 110 11.95 -14.64 -14.05
N ASP A 111 12.32 -15.07 -15.23
CA ASP A 111 12.03 -16.38 -15.81
C ASP A 111 13.08 -17.47 -15.48
N GLY A 112 14.02 -17.19 -14.58
CA GLY A 112 15.09 -18.12 -14.24
C GLY A 112 16.23 -18.15 -15.25
N THR A 113 16.32 -17.18 -16.18
CA THR A 113 17.47 -17.08 -17.09
C THR A 113 18.59 -16.22 -16.51
N TYR A 114 19.83 -16.55 -16.81
CA TYR A 114 21.01 -15.77 -16.48
C TYR A 114 22.00 -15.76 -17.65
N LYS A 115 22.42 -14.56 -18.09
CA LYS A 115 23.28 -14.36 -19.26
C LYS A 115 22.76 -15.04 -20.54
N GLY A 116 21.42 -15.08 -20.70
CA GLY A 116 20.78 -15.69 -21.86
C GLY A 116 20.63 -17.22 -21.81
N ASN A 117 20.99 -17.86 -20.72
CA ASN A 117 20.84 -19.28 -20.53
C ASN A 117 19.85 -19.58 -19.41
N ALA A 118 18.97 -20.56 -19.60
CA ALA A 118 18.10 -21.05 -18.53
C ALA A 118 18.92 -21.76 -17.46
N ILE A 119 18.55 -21.54 -16.19
CA ILE A 119 19.13 -22.26 -15.06
C ILE A 119 18.40 -23.59 -14.95
N THR A 120 19.08 -24.68 -15.24
CA THR A 120 18.51 -26.02 -15.35
C THR A 120 18.61 -26.86 -14.07
N ASN A 121 19.31 -26.36 -13.05
CA ASN A 121 19.43 -27.04 -11.77
C ASN A 121 18.66 -26.30 -10.68
N THR A 122 18.06 -27.05 -9.76
CA THR A 122 17.47 -26.44 -8.56
C THR A 122 18.52 -25.66 -7.79
N ASP A 123 18.26 -24.40 -7.54
CA ASP A 123 19.17 -23.50 -6.84
C ASP A 123 18.41 -22.46 -5.99
N VAL A 124 19.11 -21.87 -5.04
CA VAL A 124 18.57 -20.85 -4.13
C VAL A 124 19.25 -19.52 -4.41
N PHE A 125 18.40 -18.50 -4.57
CA PHE A 125 18.80 -17.13 -4.82
C PHE A 125 18.39 -16.23 -3.66
N VAL A 126 19.12 -15.15 -3.46
CA VAL A 126 18.78 -14.10 -2.48
C VAL A 126 18.17 -12.94 -3.21
N TYR A 127 17.08 -12.39 -2.70
CA TYR A 127 16.48 -11.19 -3.25
C TYR A 127 16.45 -10.04 -2.25
N THR A 128 16.44 -8.82 -2.78
CA THR A 128 16.12 -7.58 -2.05
C THR A 128 15.05 -6.81 -2.80
N VAL A 129 14.06 -6.28 -2.08
CA VAL A 129 12.98 -5.48 -2.64
C VAL A 129 12.80 -4.21 -1.84
N ASN A 130 12.88 -3.08 -2.52
CA ASN A 130 12.55 -1.76 -2.02
C ASN A 130 11.31 -1.24 -2.73
N ALA A 131 10.31 -0.77 -2.01
CA ALA A 131 9.05 -0.30 -2.58
C ALA A 131 8.59 1.00 -1.92
N VAL A 132 7.83 1.80 -2.69
CA VAL A 132 7.21 3.04 -2.22
C VAL A 132 5.71 2.93 -2.41
N SER A 133 4.96 3.24 -1.35
CA SER A 133 3.51 3.21 -1.34
C SER A 133 2.89 4.43 -2.03
N VAL A 134 1.58 4.36 -2.34
CA VAL A 134 0.83 5.46 -2.99
C VAL A 134 0.77 6.75 -2.17
N ASP A 135 1.07 6.70 -0.86
CA ASP A 135 1.20 7.90 -0.03
C ASP A 135 2.62 8.51 -0.06
N GLY A 136 3.50 7.96 -0.91
CA GLY A 136 4.87 8.42 -1.08
C GLY A 136 5.84 7.96 0.00
N LYS A 137 5.42 7.07 0.91
CA LYS A 137 6.29 6.55 1.96
C LYS A 137 7.00 5.29 1.52
N PRO A 138 8.29 5.13 1.85
CA PRO A 138 8.96 3.86 1.64
C PRO A 138 8.35 2.78 2.54
N LEU A 139 8.18 1.59 1.98
CA LEU A 139 7.89 0.39 2.76
C LEU A 139 9.19 -0.12 3.39
N PRO A 140 9.10 -0.93 4.46
CA PRO A 140 10.27 -1.66 4.94
C PRO A 140 10.93 -2.44 3.82
N GLU A 141 12.26 -2.47 3.79
CA GLU A 141 12.99 -3.29 2.83
C GLU A 141 12.69 -4.78 3.11
N GLU A 142 12.25 -5.48 2.06
CA GLU A 142 12.02 -6.91 2.10
C GLU A 142 13.23 -7.62 1.48
N ASN A 143 13.77 -8.59 2.19
CA ASN A 143 14.82 -9.46 1.71
C ASN A 143 14.55 -10.90 2.13
N GLY A 144 15.01 -11.83 1.33
CA GLY A 144 14.77 -13.23 1.56
C GLY A 144 15.42 -14.13 0.52
N THR A 145 14.99 -15.36 0.50
CA THR A 145 15.45 -16.36 -0.47
C THR A 145 14.30 -16.84 -1.34
N VAL A 146 14.62 -17.15 -2.59
CA VAL A 146 13.73 -17.82 -3.52
C VAL A 146 14.41 -19.07 -4.05
N THR A 147 13.66 -20.16 -4.11
CA THR A 147 14.12 -21.41 -4.70
C THR A 147 13.62 -21.51 -6.14
N LEU A 148 14.53 -21.58 -7.09
CA LEU A 148 14.23 -22.07 -8.44
C LEU A 148 14.22 -23.60 -8.36
N VAL A 149 13.08 -24.19 -8.66
CA VAL A 149 12.93 -25.65 -8.73
C VAL A 149 13.02 -26.03 -10.20
N ALA A 150 14.09 -26.71 -10.57
CA ALA A 150 14.21 -27.26 -11.90
C ALA A 150 13.20 -28.41 -12.07
N ASP A 151 12.55 -28.49 -13.21
CA ASP A 151 11.74 -29.66 -13.54
C ASP A 151 12.64 -30.91 -13.53
N GLY A 152 12.31 -31.81 -12.62
CA GLY A 152 13.09 -33.04 -12.41
C GLY A 152 12.82 -34.11 -13.46
N THR A 153 12.78 -33.75 -14.72
CA THR A 153 12.90 -34.74 -15.80
C THR A 153 14.33 -35.32 -15.79
N ILE A 154 14.53 -36.29 -14.90
CA ILE A 154 15.68 -37.20 -14.98
C ILE A 154 15.44 -38.04 -16.22
N GLU A 155 16.20 -37.79 -17.29
CA GLU A 155 16.38 -38.76 -18.36
C GLU A 155 17.08 -40.01 -17.85
#